data_db73a331c6a2d868bcee4d4d75cd98ce
#
_entry.id   db73a331c6a2d868bcee4d4d75cd98ce
#
_cell.length_a   1.000
_cell.length_b   1.000
_cell.length_c   1.000
_cell.angle_alpha   90.00
_cell.angle_beta   90.00
_cell.angle_gamma   90.00
#
_symmetry.space_group_name_H-M   'P 1'
#
loop_
_entity.id
_entity.type
_entity.pdbx_description
1 polymer ?
#
loop_
_entity_poly.entity_id
_entity_poly.type
_entity_poly.pdbx_seq_one_letter_code
_entity_poly.pdbx_strand_id
1 'polypeptide(L)'
;MEKKKYFISVDLEGVTDVTAWCETEKGQDGYERSCLQMTSEAAAACRAVLEAGYDAVVRDGHDSARNLRHELLPRGVKLMRGWACHPGSMMAGIDGSYAGAIYIGYHAPGGSNGSPLAHTMNYKVIRSVKINGKLASEFTMNSLYAAEQGVPSVFISGDASICRLAAEEVPGIGTVAVKECRGNSTFNMHPEDVCDMIQEEVAKALRKEVAVRRVDPELELEVSLTSHQAVRKALMHPLIRQIDDSTVCYRAHSPRELNAILDYIIG
;
A
#
# COMPACT_ATOMS: atom_id res chain seq x y z
N MET A 1 27.96 14.93 0.48
CA MET A 1 27.04 13.91 1.04
C MET A 1 25.93 13.71 0.02
N GLU A 2 25.58 12.47 -0.28
CA GLU A 2 24.47 12.16 -1.15
C GLU A 2 23.16 12.65 -0.50
N LYS A 3 22.28 13.28 -1.28
CA LYS A 3 21.04 13.86 -0.78
C LYS A 3 20.10 12.72 -0.32
N LYS A 4 19.58 12.80 0.90
CA LYS A 4 18.60 11.83 1.40
C LYS A 4 17.36 11.81 0.49
N LYS A 5 16.75 10.65 0.27
CA LYS A 5 15.57 10.46 -0.56
C LYS A 5 14.48 9.70 0.19
N TYR A 6 13.23 9.96 -0.14
CA TYR A 6 12.06 9.24 0.39
C TYR A 6 11.36 8.47 -0.72
N PHE A 7 10.89 7.27 -0.38
CA PHE A 7 10.09 6.43 -1.26
C PHE A 7 8.61 6.67 -0.97
N ILE A 8 7.81 6.96 -1.99
CA ILE A 8 6.38 7.23 -1.88
C ILE A 8 5.62 6.19 -2.70
N SER A 9 5.03 5.21 -2.03
CA SER A 9 4.15 4.22 -2.65
C SER A 9 2.73 4.75 -2.68
N VAL A 10 2.08 4.72 -3.85
CA VAL A 10 0.77 5.34 -4.06
C VAL A 10 -0.22 4.31 -4.57
N ASP A 11 -1.38 4.28 -3.93
CA ASP A 11 -2.52 3.44 -4.26
C ASP A 11 -3.77 4.29 -4.51
N LEU A 12 -4.86 3.70 -4.97
CA LEU A 12 -6.03 4.46 -5.41
C LEU A 12 -7.24 4.30 -4.50
N GLU A 13 -7.50 3.11 -3.97
CA GLU A 13 -8.73 2.78 -3.25
C GLU A 13 -8.92 3.57 -1.96
N GLY A 14 -7.82 3.98 -1.32
CA GLY A 14 -7.84 4.78 -0.10
C GLY A 14 -7.91 6.29 -0.30
N VAL A 15 -7.84 6.77 -1.54
CA VAL A 15 -7.93 8.19 -1.90
C VAL A 15 -9.31 8.76 -1.56
N THR A 16 -9.39 10.05 -1.19
CA THR A 16 -10.68 10.70 -0.93
C THR A 16 -11.60 10.63 -2.16
N ASP A 17 -12.91 10.59 -1.94
CA ASP A 17 -13.97 10.46 -2.96
C ASP A 17 -14.00 9.12 -3.73
N VAL A 18 -13.06 8.21 -3.54
CA VAL A 18 -13.08 6.89 -4.17
C VAL A 18 -13.90 5.93 -3.32
N THR A 19 -15.01 5.39 -3.87
CA THR A 19 -16.04 4.64 -3.12
C THR A 19 -16.41 3.31 -3.78
N ALA A 20 -16.33 3.24 -5.11
CA ALA A 20 -16.80 2.10 -5.90
C ALA A 20 -15.73 1.56 -6.83
N TRP A 21 -15.80 0.25 -7.15
CA TRP A 21 -14.82 -0.42 -8.03
C TRP A 21 -14.70 0.19 -9.42
N CYS A 22 -15.79 0.73 -10.00
CA CYS A 22 -15.72 1.40 -11.29
C CYS A 22 -14.81 2.64 -11.27
N GLU A 23 -14.63 3.26 -10.11
CA GLU A 23 -13.76 4.41 -9.93
C GLU A 23 -12.27 4.04 -9.84
N THR A 24 -11.95 2.74 -9.71
CA THR A 24 -10.58 2.22 -9.63
C THR A 24 -10.14 1.45 -10.87
N GLU A 25 -11.06 1.04 -11.74
CA GLU A 25 -10.79 0.23 -12.93
C GLU A 25 -10.69 1.10 -14.19
N LYS A 26 -9.57 0.96 -14.92
CA LYS A 26 -9.31 1.72 -16.15
C LYS A 26 -10.41 1.55 -17.19
N GLY A 27 -10.91 2.68 -17.71
CA GLY A 27 -11.98 2.72 -18.71
C GLY A 27 -13.38 2.66 -18.14
N GLN A 28 -13.52 2.57 -16.82
CA GLN A 28 -14.80 2.67 -16.12
C GLN A 28 -15.12 4.11 -15.72
N ASP A 29 -16.38 4.34 -15.34
CA ASP A 29 -16.84 5.66 -14.92
C ASP A 29 -16.18 6.09 -13.59
N GLY A 30 -15.72 7.34 -13.54
CA GLY A 30 -15.05 7.92 -12.37
C GLY A 30 -13.54 7.69 -12.30
N TYR A 31 -12.97 6.68 -13.00
CA TYR A 31 -11.55 6.32 -12.91
C TYR A 31 -10.59 7.49 -13.19
N GLU A 32 -10.83 8.28 -14.25
CA GLU A 32 -9.94 9.39 -14.59
C GLU A 32 -9.94 10.48 -13.51
N ARG A 33 -11.09 10.74 -12.88
CA ARG A 33 -11.21 11.66 -11.75
C ARG A 33 -10.45 11.15 -10.54
N SER A 34 -10.58 9.85 -10.24
CA SER A 34 -9.86 9.21 -9.14
C SER A 34 -8.33 9.26 -9.35
N CYS A 35 -7.85 9.04 -10.58
CA CYS A 35 -6.43 9.17 -10.91
C CYS A 35 -5.90 10.60 -10.74
N LEU A 36 -6.72 11.62 -11.05
CA LEU A 36 -6.34 13.02 -10.80
C LEU A 36 -6.22 13.31 -9.31
N GLN A 37 -7.18 12.84 -8.50
CA GLN A 37 -7.14 13.02 -7.05
C GLN A 37 -5.97 12.23 -6.41
N MET A 38 -5.75 10.99 -6.83
CA MET A 38 -4.57 10.17 -6.45
C MET A 38 -3.26 10.93 -6.73
N THR A 39 -3.18 11.56 -7.90
CA THR A 39 -2.00 12.36 -8.27
C THR A 39 -1.85 13.60 -7.40
N SER A 40 -2.96 14.28 -7.06
CA SER A 40 -2.96 15.47 -6.21
C SER A 40 -2.48 15.16 -4.78
N GLU A 41 -2.96 14.06 -4.19
CA GLU A 41 -2.52 13.59 -2.87
C GLU A 41 -1.04 13.17 -2.88
N ALA A 42 -0.60 12.44 -3.92
CA ALA A 42 0.82 12.11 -4.10
C ALA A 42 1.69 13.36 -4.28
N ALA A 43 1.21 14.35 -5.04
CA ALA A 43 1.92 15.62 -5.25
C ALA A 43 2.07 16.42 -3.95
N ALA A 44 1.07 16.39 -3.07
CA ALA A 44 1.13 17.01 -1.75
C ALA A 44 2.25 16.40 -0.88
N ALA A 45 2.34 15.08 -0.81
CA ALA A 45 3.42 14.38 -0.13
C ALA A 45 4.79 14.73 -0.75
N CYS A 46 4.88 14.74 -2.08
CA CYS A 46 6.12 15.11 -2.79
C CYS A 46 6.57 16.54 -2.46
N ARG A 47 5.64 17.51 -2.41
CA ARG A 47 5.96 18.90 -2.04
C ARG A 47 6.60 18.97 -0.67
N ALA A 48 6.00 18.32 0.33
CA ALA A 48 6.56 18.28 1.69
C ALA A 48 7.99 17.71 1.72
N VAL A 49 8.25 16.62 0.98
CA VAL A 49 9.59 16.01 0.89
C VAL A 49 10.60 16.95 0.23
N LEU A 50 10.22 17.58 -0.89
CA LEU A 50 11.10 18.49 -1.62
C LEU A 50 11.38 19.78 -0.84
N GLU A 51 10.38 20.38 -0.18
CA GLU A 51 10.52 21.55 0.68
C GLU A 51 11.39 21.30 1.90
N ALA A 52 11.39 20.06 2.41
CA ALA A 52 12.33 19.63 3.45
C ALA A 52 13.78 19.43 2.94
N GLY A 53 14.02 19.63 1.64
CA GLY A 53 15.33 19.51 1.04
C GLY A 53 15.72 18.09 0.62
N TYR A 54 14.79 17.13 0.60
CA TYR A 54 15.02 15.73 0.22
C TYR A 54 14.60 15.45 -1.23
N ASP A 55 15.02 14.31 -1.79
CA ASP A 55 14.54 13.82 -3.07
C ASP A 55 13.33 12.90 -2.87
N ALA A 56 12.39 12.95 -3.82
CA ALA A 56 11.20 12.11 -3.82
C ALA A 56 11.23 11.13 -5.00
N VAL A 57 10.99 9.85 -4.71
CA VAL A 57 10.76 8.80 -5.71
C VAL A 57 9.38 8.22 -5.47
N VAL A 58 8.51 8.36 -6.45
CA VAL A 58 7.12 7.90 -6.39
C VAL A 58 7.00 6.57 -7.12
N ARG A 59 6.31 5.62 -6.51
CA ARG A 59 5.91 4.35 -7.10
C ARG A 59 4.39 4.33 -7.29
N ASP A 60 3.94 4.22 -8.52
CA ASP A 60 2.55 3.93 -8.86
C ASP A 60 2.27 2.45 -8.56
N GLY A 61 1.43 2.17 -7.58
CA GLY A 61 1.19 0.82 -7.03
C GLY A 61 -0.18 0.22 -7.38
N HIS A 62 -1.09 0.99 -7.99
CA HIS A 62 -2.44 0.54 -8.27
C HIS A 62 -2.57 -0.15 -9.64
N ASP A 63 -3.31 -1.27 -9.70
CA ASP A 63 -3.71 -2.01 -10.92
C ASP A 63 -2.57 -2.12 -11.97
N SER A 64 -2.63 -1.33 -13.02
CA SER A 64 -1.63 -1.34 -14.10
C SER A 64 -0.31 -0.64 -13.74
N ALA A 65 -0.22 -0.01 -12.58
CA ALA A 65 0.86 0.87 -12.16
C ALA A 65 1.14 2.01 -13.17
N ARG A 66 0.06 2.55 -13.79
CA ARG A 66 0.10 3.62 -14.81
C ARG A 66 -1.05 4.63 -14.64
N ASN A 67 -1.37 4.95 -13.39
CA ASN A 67 -2.51 5.78 -12.99
C ASN A 67 -2.11 7.24 -12.77
N LEU A 68 -0.94 7.46 -12.16
CA LEU A 68 -0.44 8.80 -11.84
C LEU A 68 -0.13 9.62 -13.10
N ARG A 69 -0.50 10.90 -13.05
CA ARG A 69 -0.21 11.90 -14.08
C ARG A 69 1.11 12.58 -13.74
N HIS A 70 2.22 12.12 -14.36
CA HIS A 70 3.58 12.57 -14.03
C HIS A 70 3.75 14.09 -14.19
N GLU A 71 3.09 14.67 -15.18
CA GLU A 71 3.11 16.11 -15.48
C GLU A 71 2.49 16.99 -14.39
N LEU A 72 1.68 16.40 -13.49
CA LEU A 72 1.07 17.08 -12.33
C LEU A 72 1.87 16.88 -11.04
N LEU A 73 2.88 16.01 -11.03
CA LEU A 73 3.81 15.90 -9.90
C LEU A 73 4.80 17.07 -9.92
N PRO A 74 5.30 17.51 -8.75
CA PRO A 74 6.32 18.56 -8.67
C PRO A 74 7.57 18.22 -9.49
N ARG A 75 8.20 19.24 -10.09
CA ARG A 75 9.48 19.06 -10.80
C ARG A 75 10.56 18.50 -9.88
N GLY A 76 11.35 17.57 -10.40
CA GLY A 76 12.42 16.89 -9.66
C GLY A 76 12.00 15.54 -9.05
N VAL A 77 10.69 15.23 -9.03
CA VAL A 77 10.19 13.92 -8.62
C VAL A 77 10.51 12.87 -9.70
N LYS A 78 10.98 11.70 -9.27
CA LYS A 78 11.13 10.55 -10.15
C LYS A 78 9.91 9.63 -9.98
N LEU A 79 9.28 9.25 -11.08
CA LEU A 79 8.13 8.35 -11.08
C LEU A 79 8.51 6.97 -11.63
N MET A 80 8.28 5.92 -10.85
CA MET A 80 8.37 4.54 -11.28
C MET A 80 6.98 4.04 -11.67
N ARG A 81 6.80 3.62 -12.92
CA ARG A 81 5.55 3.14 -13.52
C ARG A 81 5.69 1.72 -14.05
N GLY A 82 4.59 0.98 -14.06
CA GLY A 82 4.54 -0.40 -14.55
C GLY A 82 5.16 -1.39 -13.56
N TRP A 83 4.84 -2.66 -13.70
CA TRP A 83 5.30 -3.70 -12.80
C TRP A 83 6.71 -4.16 -13.16
N ALA A 84 7.56 -4.21 -12.15
CA ALA A 84 8.95 -4.64 -12.31
C ALA A 84 9.13 -6.17 -12.31
N CYS A 85 8.05 -6.96 -12.12
CA CYS A 85 8.11 -8.40 -11.90
C CYS A 85 9.14 -8.75 -10.81
N HIS A 86 9.03 -8.09 -9.67
CA HIS A 86 9.96 -8.16 -8.56
C HIS A 86 9.21 -8.35 -7.24
N PRO A 87 9.67 -9.18 -6.29
CA PRO A 87 8.99 -9.45 -5.01
C PRO A 87 8.71 -8.21 -4.15
N GLY A 88 9.33 -7.08 -4.46
CA GLY A 88 9.00 -5.80 -3.85
C GLY A 88 7.62 -5.26 -4.23
N SER A 89 7.01 -5.75 -5.33
CA SER A 89 5.66 -5.33 -5.77
C SER A 89 5.50 -3.80 -5.77
N MET A 90 4.56 -3.27 -4.95
CA MET A 90 4.34 -1.83 -4.76
C MET A 90 5.54 -1.10 -4.11
N MET A 91 6.50 -1.84 -3.57
CA MET A 91 7.75 -1.33 -2.98
C MET A 91 8.98 -1.61 -3.86
N ALA A 92 8.78 -2.10 -5.09
CA ALA A 92 9.90 -2.36 -6.00
C ALA A 92 10.71 -1.08 -6.24
N GLY A 93 12.02 -1.17 -6.06
CA GLY A 93 12.96 -0.03 -6.16
C GLY A 93 13.33 0.63 -4.84
N ILE A 94 12.72 0.23 -3.71
CA ILE A 94 13.19 0.64 -2.39
C ILE A 94 14.44 -0.16 -1.99
N ASP A 95 15.39 0.51 -1.37
CA ASP A 95 16.62 -0.06 -0.80
C ASP A 95 17.09 0.74 0.42
N GLY A 96 18.15 0.31 1.10
CA GLY A 96 18.69 0.95 2.30
C GLY A 96 19.20 2.37 2.13
N SER A 97 19.19 2.95 0.92
CA SER A 97 19.57 4.35 0.67
C SER A 97 18.42 5.34 0.90
N TYR A 98 17.17 4.84 1.08
CA TYR A 98 16.03 5.69 1.40
C TYR A 98 15.96 6.00 2.90
N ALA A 99 15.65 7.25 3.24
CA ALA A 99 15.50 7.71 4.62
C ALA A 99 14.16 7.32 5.25
N GLY A 100 13.17 6.98 4.43
CA GLY A 100 11.85 6.52 4.88
C GLY A 100 10.92 6.20 3.72
N ALA A 101 9.85 5.47 4.04
CA ALA A 101 8.76 5.13 3.15
C ALA A 101 7.47 5.86 3.56
N ILE A 102 6.75 6.38 2.57
CA ILE A 102 5.49 7.11 2.66
C ILE A 102 4.46 6.33 1.83
N TYR A 103 3.24 6.20 2.34
CA TYR A 103 2.15 5.45 1.72
C TYR A 103 0.96 6.36 1.51
N ILE A 104 0.50 6.54 0.27
CA ILE A 104 -0.60 7.44 -0.10
C ILE A 104 -1.74 6.64 -0.70
N GLY A 105 -2.98 6.90 -0.25
CA GLY A 105 -4.18 6.29 -0.81
C GLY A 105 -4.36 4.81 -0.48
N TYR A 106 -3.80 4.33 0.63
CA TYR A 106 -3.94 2.94 1.08
C TYR A 106 -5.31 2.68 1.72
N HIS A 107 -5.72 1.43 1.81
CA HIS A 107 -7.06 1.01 2.20
C HIS A 107 -7.07 -0.18 3.16
N ALA A 108 -8.24 -0.43 3.76
CA ALA A 108 -8.48 -1.54 4.68
C ALA A 108 -8.25 -2.91 4.02
N PRO A 109 -7.74 -3.91 4.77
CA PRO A 109 -7.44 -5.24 4.25
C PRO A 109 -8.68 -6.02 3.86
N GLY A 110 -8.52 -6.96 2.93
CA GLY A 110 -9.51 -7.97 2.60
C GLY A 110 -9.94 -8.78 3.83
N GLY A 111 -11.25 -9.06 3.93
CA GLY A 111 -11.82 -9.73 5.10
C GLY A 111 -12.19 -8.80 6.26
N SER A 112 -11.98 -7.49 6.13
CA SER A 112 -12.45 -6.47 7.07
C SER A 112 -13.69 -5.74 6.53
N ASN A 113 -14.34 -4.94 7.37
CA ASN A 113 -15.44 -4.06 6.98
C ASN A 113 -15.04 -2.57 7.04
N GLY A 114 -13.75 -2.28 6.94
CA GLY A 114 -13.20 -0.93 7.08
C GLY A 114 -13.33 -0.04 5.86
N SER A 115 -13.64 -0.62 4.68
CA SER A 115 -13.82 0.11 3.41
C SER A 115 -14.75 -0.67 2.49
N PRO A 116 -15.59 -0.01 1.65
CA PRO A 116 -16.31 -0.68 0.58
C PRO A 116 -15.40 -1.36 -0.45
N LEU A 117 -14.15 -0.90 -0.54
CA LEU A 117 -13.12 -1.44 -1.43
C LEU A 117 -12.08 -2.29 -0.69
N ALA A 118 -12.39 -2.76 0.53
CA ALA A 118 -11.47 -3.56 1.33
C ALA A 118 -11.01 -4.82 0.59
N HIS A 119 -9.73 -4.94 0.32
CA HIS A 119 -9.11 -6.10 -0.30
C HIS A 119 -7.62 -6.18 0.04
N THR A 120 -6.95 -7.20 -0.44
CA THR A 120 -5.48 -7.33 -0.35
C THR A 120 -5.00 -7.91 -1.68
N MET A 121 -4.28 -7.10 -2.45
CA MET A 121 -3.68 -7.37 -3.76
C MET A 121 -4.70 -7.56 -4.89
N ASN A 122 -5.45 -8.65 -4.91
CA ASN A 122 -6.37 -8.96 -6.01
C ASN A 122 -7.69 -9.50 -5.46
N TYR A 123 -8.71 -8.65 -5.36
CA TYR A 123 -10.01 -9.02 -4.81
C TYR A 123 -10.74 -10.11 -5.62
N LYS A 124 -10.39 -10.28 -6.90
CA LYS A 124 -10.98 -11.32 -7.76
C LYS A 124 -10.47 -12.72 -7.40
N VAL A 125 -9.27 -12.81 -6.81
CA VAL A 125 -8.60 -14.09 -6.47
C VAL A 125 -8.53 -14.30 -4.96
N ILE A 126 -8.28 -13.24 -4.20
CA ILE A 126 -8.03 -13.29 -2.75
C ILE A 126 -9.23 -12.71 -2.00
N ARG A 127 -9.73 -13.47 -1.03
CA ARG A 127 -10.74 -13.01 -0.07
C ARG A 127 -10.09 -12.30 1.11
N SER A 128 -9.03 -12.88 1.66
CA SER A 128 -8.25 -12.29 2.76
C SER A 128 -6.85 -12.89 2.83
N VAL A 129 -5.93 -12.11 3.36
CA VAL A 129 -4.57 -12.53 3.71
C VAL A 129 -4.41 -12.39 5.21
N LYS A 130 -3.73 -13.36 5.85
CA LYS A 130 -3.25 -13.23 7.21
C LYS A 130 -1.75 -13.49 7.27
N ILE A 131 -1.09 -12.76 8.14
CA ILE A 131 0.32 -12.99 8.50
C ILE A 131 0.37 -13.21 10.00
N ASN A 132 0.91 -14.35 10.43
CA ASN A 132 0.97 -14.75 11.84
C ASN A 132 -0.42 -14.66 12.53
N GLY A 133 -1.47 -15.14 11.85
CA GLY A 133 -2.86 -15.19 12.34
C GLY A 133 -3.61 -13.87 12.32
N LYS A 134 -3.01 -12.73 11.95
CA LYS A 134 -3.64 -11.41 11.87
C LYS A 134 -3.94 -11.03 10.44
N LEU A 135 -5.08 -10.37 10.18
CA LEU A 135 -5.39 -9.82 8.86
C LEU A 135 -4.27 -8.88 8.41
N ALA A 136 -3.82 -9.07 7.18
CA ALA A 136 -2.76 -8.31 6.56
C ALA A 136 -3.32 -7.46 5.40
N SER A 137 -3.05 -6.16 5.47
CA SER A 137 -3.26 -5.22 4.38
C SER A 137 -2.05 -5.17 3.46
N GLU A 138 -2.18 -4.48 2.35
CA GLU A 138 -1.03 -4.15 1.48
C GLU A 138 0.00 -3.30 2.24
N PHE A 139 -0.45 -2.38 3.11
CA PHE A 139 0.46 -1.67 4.01
C PHE A 139 1.24 -2.63 4.92
N THR A 140 0.57 -3.66 5.49
CA THR A 140 1.24 -4.66 6.34
C THR A 140 2.41 -5.30 5.61
N MET A 141 2.19 -5.77 4.38
CA MET A 141 3.22 -6.43 3.56
C MET A 141 4.31 -5.45 3.11
N ASN A 142 3.90 -4.27 2.66
CA ASN A 142 4.79 -3.25 2.12
C ASN A 142 5.69 -2.65 3.21
N SER A 143 5.17 -2.44 4.42
CA SER A 143 5.97 -1.97 5.55
C SER A 143 6.94 -3.04 6.09
N LEU A 144 6.57 -4.34 6.03
CA LEU A 144 7.49 -5.43 6.31
C LEU A 144 8.62 -5.50 5.27
N TYR A 145 8.29 -5.33 3.97
CA TYR A 145 9.29 -5.30 2.91
C TYR A 145 10.23 -4.08 3.05
N ALA A 146 9.71 -2.89 3.36
CA ALA A 146 10.54 -1.72 3.66
C ALA A 146 11.47 -1.96 4.85
N ALA A 147 10.96 -2.60 5.90
CA ALA A 147 11.73 -2.94 7.10
C ALA A 147 12.86 -3.95 6.80
N GLU A 148 12.64 -4.93 5.92
CA GLU A 148 13.68 -5.84 5.44
C GLU A 148 14.83 -5.09 4.75
N GLN A 149 14.54 -3.96 4.08
CA GLN A 149 15.54 -3.08 3.49
C GLN A 149 16.16 -2.09 4.50
N GLY A 150 15.75 -2.12 5.77
CA GLY A 150 16.22 -1.19 6.80
C GLY A 150 15.57 0.19 6.71
N VAL A 151 14.45 0.35 6.00
CA VAL A 151 13.77 1.63 5.76
C VAL A 151 12.55 1.76 6.67
N PRO A 152 12.45 2.83 7.51
CA PRO A 152 11.30 3.07 8.35
C PRO A 152 10.08 3.52 7.53
N SER A 153 8.88 3.09 7.93
CA SER A 153 7.60 3.59 7.41
C SER A 153 7.20 4.83 8.21
N VAL A 154 7.22 6.01 7.58
CA VAL A 154 7.10 7.28 8.31
C VAL A 154 5.73 7.93 8.22
N PHE A 155 4.95 7.64 7.16
CA PHE A 155 3.65 8.26 6.95
C PHE A 155 2.72 7.38 6.11
N ILE A 156 1.40 7.47 6.39
CA ILE A 156 0.34 6.85 5.59
C ILE A 156 -0.89 7.76 5.50
N SER A 157 -1.52 7.84 4.31
CA SER A 157 -2.88 8.34 4.13
C SER A 157 -3.78 7.27 3.53
N GLY A 158 -5.08 7.32 3.85
CA GLY A 158 -6.06 6.39 3.35
C GLY A 158 -7.37 6.43 4.13
N ASP A 159 -8.15 5.33 4.09
CA ASP A 159 -9.33 5.24 4.95
C ASP A 159 -8.96 5.18 6.44
N ALA A 160 -9.93 5.52 7.30
CA ALA A 160 -9.69 5.56 8.75
C ALA A 160 -9.31 4.18 9.34
N SER A 161 -9.69 3.08 8.69
CA SER A 161 -9.36 1.72 9.15
C SER A 161 -7.89 1.40 8.91
N ILE A 162 -7.37 1.72 7.72
CA ILE A 162 -5.95 1.47 7.41
C ILE A 162 -5.05 2.38 8.25
N CYS A 163 -5.46 3.63 8.51
CA CYS A 163 -4.69 4.54 9.37
C CYS A 163 -4.57 4.01 10.81
N ARG A 164 -5.65 3.45 11.37
CA ARG A 164 -5.60 2.79 12.69
C ARG A 164 -4.70 1.56 12.68
N LEU A 165 -4.87 0.68 11.68
CA LEU A 165 -4.04 -0.51 11.55
C LEU A 165 -2.54 -0.15 11.45
N ALA A 166 -2.22 0.84 10.64
CA ALA A 166 -0.84 1.29 10.46
C ALA A 166 -0.23 1.84 11.77
N ALA A 167 -1.00 2.60 12.55
CA ALA A 167 -0.54 3.12 13.84
C ALA A 167 -0.31 2.00 14.88
N GLU A 168 -1.07 0.90 14.81
CA GLU A 168 -0.87 -0.29 15.65
C GLU A 168 0.38 -1.09 15.22
N GLU A 169 0.60 -1.23 13.91
CA GLU A 169 1.71 -2.01 13.36
C GLU A 169 3.06 -1.29 13.39
N VAL A 170 3.03 0.05 13.25
CA VAL A 170 4.21 0.92 13.22
C VAL A 170 3.99 2.09 14.19
N PRO A 171 4.28 1.91 15.48
CA PRO A 171 4.15 2.98 16.47
C PRO A 171 4.96 4.24 16.08
N GLY A 172 4.30 5.38 16.06
CA GLY A 172 4.91 6.67 15.71
C GLY A 172 4.78 7.07 14.24
N ILE A 173 4.24 6.22 13.36
CA ILE A 173 3.90 6.58 11.99
C ILE A 173 2.93 7.78 11.96
N GLY A 174 3.16 8.75 11.06
CA GLY A 174 2.19 9.82 10.79
C GLY A 174 1.00 9.28 10.00
N THR A 175 -0.22 9.73 10.30
CA THR A 175 -1.43 9.24 9.61
C THR A 175 -2.35 10.38 9.21
N VAL A 176 -2.98 10.29 8.03
CA VAL A 176 -4.11 11.14 7.61
C VAL A 176 -5.24 10.26 7.12
N ALA A 177 -6.33 10.19 7.89
CA ALA A 177 -7.55 9.52 7.45
C ALA A 177 -8.35 10.47 6.57
N VAL A 178 -8.40 10.21 5.27
CA VAL A 178 -9.05 11.07 4.27
C VAL A 178 -10.54 10.77 4.12
N LYS A 179 -10.97 9.60 4.60
CA LYS A 179 -12.37 9.18 4.62
C LYS A 179 -12.67 8.19 5.74
N GLU A 180 -13.94 8.21 6.21
CA GLU A 180 -14.54 7.15 7.02
C GLU A 180 -15.50 6.33 6.17
N CYS A 181 -15.59 5.02 6.43
CA CYS A 181 -16.43 4.10 5.66
C CYS A 181 -17.49 3.45 6.53
N ARG A 182 -18.72 3.32 6.01
CA ARG A 182 -19.85 2.64 6.67
C ARG A 182 -20.63 1.84 5.63
N GLY A 183 -20.48 0.52 5.62
CA GLY A 183 -21.02 -0.32 4.55
C GLY A 183 -20.45 0.12 3.21
N ASN A 184 -21.32 0.40 2.24
CA ASN A 184 -20.92 0.88 0.90
C ASN A 184 -20.88 2.41 0.77
N SER A 185 -20.87 3.14 1.90
CA SER A 185 -20.81 4.60 1.89
C SER A 185 -19.49 5.09 2.46
N THR A 186 -18.97 6.18 1.89
CA THR A 186 -17.80 6.90 2.39
C THR A 186 -18.17 8.32 2.81
N PHE A 187 -17.60 8.77 3.91
CA PHE A 187 -17.66 10.16 4.39
C PHE A 187 -16.30 10.78 4.11
N ASN A 188 -16.20 11.51 3.03
CA ASN A 188 -14.96 12.00 2.49
C ASN A 188 -14.66 13.43 3.00
N MET A 189 -13.39 13.72 3.20
CA MET A 189 -12.92 15.08 3.38
C MET A 189 -12.80 15.77 2.01
N HIS A 190 -12.91 17.11 2.01
CA HIS A 190 -12.77 17.87 0.77
C HIS A 190 -11.38 17.64 0.15
N PRO A 191 -11.28 17.41 -1.17
CA PRO A 191 -10.01 17.06 -1.84
C PRO A 191 -8.86 18.04 -1.60
N GLU A 192 -9.13 19.35 -1.56
CA GLU A 192 -8.10 20.37 -1.30
C GLU A 192 -7.63 20.32 0.16
N ASP A 193 -8.54 20.17 1.13
CA ASP A 193 -8.21 20.04 2.55
C ASP A 193 -7.35 18.80 2.79
N VAL A 194 -7.64 17.69 2.09
CA VAL A 194 -6.85 16.46 2.15
C VAL A 194 -5.41 16.71 1.68
N CYS A 195 -5.23 17.39 0.56
CA CYS A 195 -3.90 17.72 0.05
C CYS A 195 -3.10 18.59 1.04
N ASP A 196 -3.73 19.59 1.63
CA ASP A 196 -3.09 20.45 2.62
C ASP A 196 -2.69 19.67 3.88
N MET A 197 -3.59 18.81 4.39
CA MET A 197 -3.31 17.95 5.54
C MET A 197 -2.19 16.95 5.26
N ILE A 198 -2.18 16.32 4.09
CA ILE A 198 -1.10 15.39 3.70
C ILE A 198 0.24 16.13 3.67
N GLN A 199 0.31 17.30 3.04
CA GLN A 199 1.56 18.09 2.97
C GLN A 199 2.05 18.46 4.37
N GLU A 200 1.15 18.96 5.24
CA GLU A 200 1.50 19.36 6.61
C GLU A 200 1.95 18.17 7.47
N GLU A 201 1.21 17.05 7.45
CA GLU A 201 1.50 15.89 8.29
C GLU A 201 2.74 15.12 7.80
N VAL A 202 2.98 15.04 6.48
CA VAL A 202 4.25 14.53 5.94
C VAL A 202 5.41 15.40 6.42
N ALA A 203 5.31 16.73 6.33
CA ALA A 203 6.35 17.63 6.83
C ALA A 203 6.66 17.43 8.32
N LYS A 204 5.63 17.12 9.15
CA LYS A 204 5.80 16.74 10.56
C LYS A 204 6.46 15.37 10.71
N ALA A 205 6.03 14.38 9.92
CA ALA A 205 6.58 13.02 9.96
C ALA A 205 8.07 12.98 9.59
N LEU A 206 8.51 13.78 8.61
CA LEU A 206 9.92 13.88 8.22
C LEU A 206 10.86 14.39 9.32
N ARG A 207 10.32 15.02 10.37
CA ARG A 207 11.07 15.54 11.52
C ARG A 207 11.09 14.58 12.71
N LYS A 208 10.27 13.51 12.65
CA LYS A 208 10.19 12.50 13.71
C LYS A 208 11.12 11.33 13.39
N GLU A 209 11.68 10.75 14.42
CA GLU A 209 12.38 9.48 14.30
C GLU A 209 11.34 8.35 14.48
N VAL A 210 11.18 7.55 13.44
CA VAL A 210 10.33 6.34 13.47
C VAL A 210 11.26 5.13 13.38
N ALA A 211 11.10 4.21 14.31
CA ALA A 211 11.90 2.99 14.30
C ALA A 211 11.55 2.11 13.09
N VAL A 212 12.52 1.41 12.53
CA VAL A 212 12.29 0.38 11.52
C VAL A 212 11.43 -0.72 12.15
N ARG A 213 10.36 -1.11 11.49
CA ARG A 213 9.46 -2.18 11.93
C ARG A 213 10.24 -3.47 12.14
N ARG A 214 9.97 -4.17 13.24
CA ARG A 214 10.55 -5.48 13.48
C ARG A 214 9.97 -6.50 12.48
N VAL A 215 10.84 -7.27 11.87
CA VAL A 215 10.48 -8.43 11.02
C VAL A 215 10.72 -9.70 11.82
N ASP A 216 9.68 -10.52 11.95
CA ASP A 216 9.83 -11.84 12.57
C ASP A 216 10.61 -12.77 11.62
N PRO A 217 11.44 -13.69 12.15
CA PRO A 217 12.26 -14.58 11.35
C PRO A 217 11.43 -15.62 10.58
N GLU A 218 10.21 -15.87 11.00
CA GLU A 218 9.23 -16.72 10.33
C GLU A 218 7.91 -15.96 10.19
N LEU A 219 7.33 -16.00 9.00
CA LEU A 219 6.07 -15.36 8.65
C LEU A 219 5.11 -16.45 8.14
N GLU A 220 4.12 -16.78 8.94
CA GLU A 220 3.07 -17.71 8.53
C GLU A 220 2.05 -16.94 7.68
N LEU A 221 2.07 -17.22 6.37
CA LEU A 221 1.14 -16.66 5.40
C LEU A 221 -0.07 -17.59 5.26
N GLU A 222 -1.27 -17.06 5.50
CA GLU A 222 -2.53 -17.71 5.18
C GLU A 222 -3.27 -16.88 4.12
N VAL A 223 -3.71 -17.53 3.03
CA VAL A 223 -4.44 -16.87 1.95
C VAL A 223 -5.77 -17.59 1.73
N SER A 224 -6.87 -16.89 2.03
CA SER A 224 -8.22 -17.36 1.69
C SER A 224 -8.57 -16.91 0.28
N LEU A 225 -8.91 -17.87 -0.57
CA LEU A 225 -9.10 -17.71 -2.01
C LEU A 225 -10.60 -17.71 -2.36
N THR A 226 -10.95 -17.10 -3.49
CA THR A 226 -12.34 -16.96 -3.93
C THR A 226 -12.89 -18.18 -4.67
N SER A 227 -12.02 -19.08 -5.15
CA SER A 227 -12.43 -20.23 -5.96
C SER A 227 -11.57 -21.48 -5.73
N HIS A 228 -12.16 -22.66 -5.95
CA HIS A 228 -11.46 -23.94 -5.92
C HIS A 228 -10.33 -24.02 -6.96
N GLN A 229 -10.50 -23.37 -8.10
CA GLN A 229 -9.46 -23.33 -9.14
C GLN A 229 -8.21 -22.61 -8.63
N ALA A 230 -8.35 -21.48 -7.93
CA ALA A 230 -7.25 -20.76 -7.34
C ALA A 230 -6.54 -21.60 -6.26
N VAL A 231 -7.30 -22.32 -5.40
CA VAL A 231 -6.72 -23.25 -4.42
C VAL A 231 -5.91 -24.35 -5.11
N ARG A 232 -6.47 -24.99 -6.14
CA ARG A 232 -5.77 -26.05 -6.88
C ARG A 232 -4.51 -25.55 -7.58
N LYS A 233 -4.54 -24.31 -8.11
CA LYS A 233 -3.38 -23.66 -8.71
C LYS A 233 -2.31 -23.40 -7.68
N ALA A 234 -2.65 -22.83 -6.53
CA ALA A 234 -1.70 -22.56 -5.44
C ALA A 234 -1.01 -23.84 -4.96
N LEU A 235 -1.76 -24.95 -4.84
CA LEU A 235 -1.23 -26.26 -4.42
C LEU A 235 -0.30 -26.93 -5.45
N MET A 236 -0.09 -26.39 -6.64
CA MET A 236 0.97 -26.84 -7.54
C MET A 236 2.37 -26.49 -7.02
N HIS A 237 2.48 -25.52 -6.11
CA HIS A 237 3.72 -25.22 -5.42
C HIS A 237 3.95 -26.23 -4.30
N PRO A 238 5.11 -26.93 -4.26
CA PRO A 238 5.32 -28.11 -3.39
C PRO A 238 5.32 -27.77 -1.88
N LEU A 239 5.54 -26.52 -1.51
CA LEU A 239 5.60 -26.08 -0.12
C LEU A 239 4.30 -25.38 0.37
N ILE A 240 3.37 -25.11 -0.52
CA ILE A 240 2.06 -24.58 -0.14
C ILE A 240 1.18 -25.72 0.36
N ARG A 241 0.51 -25.53 1.49
CA ARG A 241 -0.39 -26.50 2.10
C ARG A 241 -1.80 -25.94 2.17
N GLN A 242 -2.78 -26.82 2.11
CA GLN A 242 -4.18 -26.47 2.30
C GLN A 242 -4.54 -26.56 3.79
N ILE A 243 -5.24 -25.54 4.31
CA ILE A 243 -5.78 -25.51 5.68
C ILE A 243 -7.23 -25.95 5.68
N ASP A 244 -8.04 -25.40 4.76
CA ASP A 244 -9.45 -25.72 4.57
C ASP A 244 -9.82 -25.65 3.08
N ASP A 245 -11.11 -25.78 2.74
CA ASP A 245 -11.58 -25.82 1.35
C ASP A 245 -11.22 -24.57 0.52
N SER A 246 -10.97 -23.44 1.15
CA SER A 246 -10.70 -22.15 0.50
C SER A 246 -9.37 -21.51 0.88
N THR A 247 -8.67 -22.06 1.88
CA THR A 247 -7.49 -21.42 2.47
C THR A 247 -6.23 -22.27 2.30
N VAL A 248 -5.19 -21.63 1.83
CA VAL A 248 -3.84 -22.20 1.74
C VAL A 248 -2.89 -21.46 2.68
N CYS A 249 -1.80 -22.14 3.07
CA CYS A 249 -0.77 -21.53 3.91
C CYS A 249 0.64 -21.81 3.37
N TYR A 250 1.54 -20.92 3.74
CA TYR A 250 2.98 -21.01 3.45
C TYR A 250 3.76 -20.40 4.62
N ARG A 251 4.91 -20.97 4.94
CA ARG A 251 5.84 -20.41 5.93
C ARG A 251 7.00 -19.76 5.21
N ALA A 252 7.00 -18.42 5.20
CA ALA A 252 8.08 -17.62 4.62
C ALA A 252 9.12 -17.25 5.69
N HIS A 253 10.39 -17.12 5.26
CA HIS A 253 11.51 -16.74 6.12
C HIS A 253 11.95 -15.30 5.89
N SER A 254 11.24 -14.58 5.04
CA SER A 254 11.46 -13.15 4.79
C SER A 254 10.23 -12.51 4.13
N PRO A 255 10.05 -11.17 4.26
CA PRO A 255 9.03 -10.42 3.53
C PRO A 255 9.14 -10.56 2.01
N ARG A 256 10.37 -10.63 1.49
CA ARG A 256 10.62 -10.88 0.07
C ARG A 256 10.08 -12.22 -0.40
N GLU A 257 10.32 -13.27 0.37
CA GLU A 257 9.81 -14.61 0.08
C GLU A 257 8.29 -14.67 0.18
N LEU A 258 7.71 -14.03 1.22
CA LEU A 258 6.26 -13.91 1.40
C LEU A 258 5.59 -13.30 0.18
N ASN A 259 6.10 -12.15 -0.29
CA ASN A 259 5.57 -11.47 -1.46
C ASN A 259 5.71 -12.32 -2.74
N ALA A 260 6.84 -13.00 -2.93
CA ALA A 260 7.05 -13.86 -4.10
C ALA A 260 6.05 -15.02 -4.15
N ILE A 261 5.72 -15.60 -2.99
CA ILE A 261 4.72 -16.67 -2.88
C ILE A 261 3.31 -16.12 -3.12
N LEU A 262 3.01 -14.93 -2.62
CA LEU A 262 1.72 -14.30 -2.86
C LEU A 262 1.53 -13.96 -4.35
N ASP A 263 2.56 -13.42 -5.01
CA ASP A 263 2.54 -13.19 -6.47
C ASP A 263 2.31 -14.49 -7.25
N TYR A 264 2.94 -15.61 -6.83
CA TYR A 264 2.70 -16.93 -7.42
C TYR A 264 1.25 -17.40 -7.24
N ILE A 265 0.64 -17.15 -6.08
CA ILE A 265 -0.76 -17.53 -5.79
C ILE A 265 -1.73 -16.72 -6.65
N ILE A 266 -1.45 -15.44 -6.85
CA ILE A 266 -2.27 -14.53 -7.67
C ILE A 266 -2.18 -14.91 -9.15
N GLY A 267 -1.03 -15.20 -9.66
CA GLY A 267 -0.78 -15.65 -11.03
C GLY A 267 -0.25 -14.66 -11.95
#